data_ad16e8b639ce817e44cfe046e4bb2087
#
_entry.id   ad16e8b639ce817e44cfe046e4bb2087
#
_cell.length_a   1.000
_cell.length_b   1.000
_cell.length_c   1.000
_cell.angle_alpha   90.00
_cell.angle_beta   90.00
_cell.angle_gamma   90.00
#
_symmetry.space_group_name_H-M   'P 1'
#
loop_
_entity.id
_entity.type
_entity.pdbx_description
1 polymer ?
#
loop_
_entity_poly.entity_id
_entity_poly.type
_entity_poly.pdbx_seq_one_letter_code
_entity_poly.pdbx_strand_id
1 'polypeptide(L)'
;MIRTATPADLDAIVQLHTEARATYYRGHLPEEEYAGAAEIGRSREGWSRAIDRPDATVLCAERDGTLAGVAAYALRDGDMTLTQLHVAPAHWRTGIGTALHTACVDAWQRAGVDSARLEVFVHNTRAQAFYVRHGWTPDPAHPRHGIHLVLRLAVGP
;
A
#
# COMPACT_ATOMS: atom_id res chain seq x y z
N MET A 1 -2.16 12.14 -11.70
CA MET A 1 -2.38 11.08 -12.70
C MET A 1 -1.96 9.73 -12.14
N ILE A 2 -2.77 8.72 -12.34
CA ILE A 2 -2.48 7.33 -11.91
C ILE A 2 -2.02 6.53 -13.13
N ARG A 3 -0.93 5.80 -13.01
CA ARG A 3 -0.39 4.94 -14.07
C ARG A 3 0.28 3.70 -13.50
N THR A 4 0.46 2.69 -14.32
CA THR A 4 1.22 1.49 -13.95
C THR A 4 2.70 1.85 -13.80
N ALA A 5 3.35 1.30 -12.78
CA ALA A 5 4.78 1.49 -12.55
C ALA A 5 5.62 0.75 -13.60
N THR A 6 6.79 1.30 -13.87
CA THR A 6 7.82 0.67 -14.69
C THR A 6 9.11 0.52 -13.87
N PRO A 7 10.10 -0.29 -14.32
CA PRO A 7 11.38 -0.39 -13.61
C PRO A 7 12.08 0.96 -13.38
N ALA A 8 11.83 1.95 -14.23
CA ALA A 8 12.39 3.31 -14.05
C ALA A 8 11.86 4.01 -12.80
N ASP A 9 10.74 3.55 -12.24
CA ASP A 9 10.14 4.14 -11.02
C ASP A 9 10.73 3.59 -9.73
N LEU A 10 11.53 2.55 -9.80
CA LEU A 10 11.97 1.80 -8.61
C LEU A 10 12.64 2.66 -7.55
N ASP A 11 13.58 3.51 -7.94
CA ASP A 11 14.31 4.37 -6.98
C ASP A 11 13.36 5.32 -6.24
N ALA A 12 12.46 5.96 -6.98
CA ALA A 12 11.48 6.89 -6.41
C ALA A 12 10.50 6.17 -5.48
N ILE A 13 10.07 4.97 -5.86
CA ILE A 13 9.16 4.15 -5.05
C ILE A 13 9.83 3.75 -3.73
N VAL A 14 11.07 3.27 -3.78
CA VAL A 14 11.81 2.86 -2.57
C VAL A 14 12.00 4.05 -1.64
N GLN A 15 12.36 5.21 -2.17
CA GLN A 15 12.51 6.42 -1.36
C GLN A 15 11.19 6.82 -0.71
N LEU A 16 10.10 6.86 -1.46
CA LEU A 16 8.78 7.19 -0.94
C LEU A 16 8.34 6.21 0.15
N HIS A 17 8.53 4.91 -0.10
CA HIS A 17 8.19 3.85 0.85
C HIS A 17 8.96 4.03 2.17
N THR A 18 10.25 4.30 2.09
CA THR A 18 11.09 4.52 3.28
C THR A 18 10.60 5.73 4.08
N GLU A 19 10.33 6.84 3.41
CA GLU A 19 9.81 8.05 4.07
C GLU A 19 8.44 7.81 4.72
N ALA A 20 7.55 7.12 4.02
CA ALA A 20 6.22 6.83 4.52
C ALA A 20 6.28 5.92 5.75
N ARG A 21 7.08 4.87 5.72
CA ARG A 21 7.24 3.93 6.86
C ARG A 21 7.77 4.64 8.09
N ALA A 22 8.69 5.56 7.93
CA ALA A 22 9.25 6.32 9.04
C ALA A 22 8.15 7.10 9.80
N THR A 23 7.10 7.53 9.12
CA THR A 23 6.03 8.32 9.76
C THR A 23 5.25 7.54 10.80
N TYR A 24 5.13 6.21 10.65
CA TYR A 24 4.34 5.41 11.59
C TYR A 24 5.15 4.41 12.40
N TYR A 25 6.38 4.08 12.01
CA TYR A 25 7.24 3.19 12.80
C TYR A 25 8.13 3.95 13.80
N ARG A 26 8.42 5.21 13.52
CA ARG A 26 9.27 6.01 14.43
C ARG A 26 8.64 6.07 15.81
N GLY A 27 9.45 5.73 16.84
CA GLY A 27 8.98 5.67 18.22
C GLY A 27 8.35 4.33 18.61
N HIS A 28 8.15 3.41 17.66
CA HIS A 28 7.57 2.08 17.92
C HIS A 28 8.52 0.94 17.59
N LEU A 29 9.39 1.13 16.60
CA LEU A 29 10.40 0.15 16.20
C LEU A 29 11.77 0.82 16.13
N PRO A 30 12.87 0.05 16.33
CA PRO A 30 14.22 0.58 16.05
C PRO A 30 14.33 1.05 14.61
N GLU A 31 15.07 2.14 14.38
CA GLU A 31 15.20 2.73 13.05
C GLU A 31 15.74 1.74 12.03
N GLU A 32 16.65 0.84 12.42
CA GLU A 32 17.20 -0.16 11.52
C GLU A 32 16.15 -1.10 10.94
N GLU A 33 15.05 -1.34 11.65
CA GLU A 33 13.99 -2.24 11.22
C GLU A 33 13.08 -1.64 10.13
N TYR A 34 13.12 -0.33 9.90
CA TYR A 34 12.33 0.29 8.84
C TYR A 34 13.15 1.19 7.90
N ALA A 35 14.33 1.66 8.30
CA ALA A 35 15.15 2.58 7.50
C ALA A 35 16.62 2.18 7.42
N GLY A 36 17.03 1.04 7.99
CA GLY A 36 18.39 0.53 7.88
C GLY A 36 18.70 0.07 6.46
N ALA A 37 20.00 0.02 6.14
CA ALA A 37 20.45 -0.37 4.79
C ALA A 37 19.92 -1.74 4.34
N ALA A 38 19.88 -2.72 5.25
CA ALA A 38 19.37 -4.05 4.93
C ALA A 38 17.87 -4.02 4.61
N GLU A 39 17.09 -3.22 5.35
CA GLU A 39 15.66 -3.09 5.13
C GLU A 39 15.35 -2.35 3.83
N ILE A 40 16.12 -1.30 3.51
CA ILE A 40 15.99 -0.60 2.23
C ILE A 40 16.31 -1.57 1.07
N GLY A 41 17.32 -2.43 1.22
CA GLY A 41 17.63 -3.46 0.24
C GLY A 41 16.48 -4.44 0.02
N ARG A 42 15.85 -4.92 1.10
CA ARG A 42 14.67 -5.79 1.02
C ARG A 42 13.48 -5.10 0.36
N SER A 43 13.27 -3.82 0.68
CA SER A 43 12.24 -3.00 0.06
C SER A 43 12.46 -2.93 -1.46
N ARG A 44 13.68 -2.64 -1.87
CA ARG A 44 14.03 -2.57 -3.29
C ARG A 44 13.76 -3.90 -4.01
N GLU A 45 14.18 -5.01 -3.44
CA GLU A 45 13.93 -6.32 -4.01
C GLU A 45 12.44 -6.63 -4.12
N GLY A 46 11.68 -6.32 -3.07
CA GLY A 46 10.24 -6.54 -3.06
C GLY A 46 9.51 -5.73 -4.13
N TRP A 47 9.82 -4.45 -4.24
CA TRP A 47 9.22 -3.58 -5.26
C TRP A 47 9.63 -3.98 -6.67
N SER A 48 10.90 -4.35 -6.87
CA SER A 48 11.37 -4.83 -8.17
C SER A 48 10.60 -6.08 -8.61
N ARG A 49 10.42 -7.04 -7.71
CA ARG A 49 9.64 -8.25 -8.01
C ARG A 49 8.18 -7.92 -8.31
N ALA A 50 7.57 -7.02 -7.54
CA ALA A 50 6.16 -6.64 -7.75
C ALA A 50 5.94 -5.98 -9.12
N ILE A 51 6.88 -5.13 -9.53
CA ILE A 51 6.83 -4.47 -10.84
C ILE A 51 6.95 -5.48 -11.98
N ASP A 52 7.78 -6.50 -11.82
CA ASP A 52 8.05 -7.48 -12.87
C ASP A 52 7.05 -8.63 -12.93
N ARG A 53 6.31 -8.90 -11.86
CA ARG A 53 5.42 -10.07 -11.80
C ARG A 53 4.10 -9.82 -12.53
N PRO A 54 3.62 -10.79 -13.33
CA PRO A 54 2.33 -10.66 -14.01
C PRO A 54 1.12 -10.76 -13.08
N ASP A 55 1.29 -11.36 -11.88
CA ASP A 55 0.20 -11.55 -10.90
C ASP A 55 0.15 -10.44 -9.84
N ALA A 56 0.98 -9.41 -9.98
CA ALA A 56 0.97 -8.25 -9.12
C ALA A 56 0.80 -6.98 -9.96
N THR A 57 0.19 -5.96 -9.36
CA THR A 57 0.01 -4.65 -10.00
C THR A 57 0.60 -3.59 -9.09
N VAL A 58 1.38 -2.69 -9.65
CA VAL A 58 1.93 -1.52 -8.96
C VAL A 58 1.46 -0.27 -9.70
N LEU A 59 0.81 0.64 -8.95
CA LEU A 59 0.28 1.90 -9.49
C LEU A 59 1.04 3.07 -8.88
N CYS A 60 1.44 4.01 -9.73
CA CYS A 60 2.07 5.26 -9.34
C CYS A 60 1.10 6.41 -9.49
N ALA A 61 1.08 7.31 -8.51
CA ALA A 61 0.39 8.58 -8.61
C ALA A 61 1.42 9.70 -8.77
N GLU A 62 1.31 10.44 -9.86
CA GLU A 62 2.19 11.59 -10.13
C GLU A 62 1.45 12.88 -9.91
N ARG A 63 2.18 13.87 -9.40
CA ARG A 63 1.73 15.26 -9.31
C ARG A 63 2.93 16.17 -9.62
N ASP A 64 2.76 17.05 -10.59
CA ASP A 64 3.80 17.98 -11.03
C ASP A 64 5.13 17.29 -11.40
N GLY A 65 5.01 16.15 -12.09
CA GLY A 65 6.17 15.37 -12.53
C GLY A 65 6.90 14.61 -11.44
N THR A 66 6.35 14.57 -10.23
CA THR A 66 6.95 13.90 -9.06
C THR A 66 6.06 12.75 -8.59
N LEU A 67 6.67 11.67 -8.13
CA LEU A 67 5.93 10.57 -7.52
C LEU A 67 5.34 11.03 -6.18
N ALA A 68 4.01 11.08 -6.12
CA ALA A 68 3.28 11.53 -4.93
C ALA A 68 2.75 10.35 -4.10
N GLY A 69 2.54 9.19 -4.71
CA GLY A 69 2.04 8.02 -4.01
C GLY A 69 2.21 6.75 -4.82
N VAL A 70 2.07 5.61 -4.16
CA VAL A 70 2.21 4.29 -4.78
C VAL A 70 1.25 3.32 -4.11
N ALA A 71 0.68 2.43 -4.89
CA ALA A 71 -0.13 1.32 -4.39
C ALA A 71 0.29 0.03 -5.08
N ALA A 72 0.14 -1.09 -4.39
CA ALA A 72 0.39 -2.40 -4.97
C ALA A 72 -0.65 -3.39 -4.46
N TYR A 73 -1.08 -4.28 -5.33
CA TYR A 73 -1.96 -5.38 -4.96
C TYR A 73 -1.61 -6.64 -5.72
N ALA A 74 -1.97 -7.78 -5.15
CA ALA A 74 -1.73 -9.09 -5.75
C ALA A 74 -2.68 -10.11 -5.14
N LEU A 75 -2.93 -11.21 -5.86
CA LEU A 75 -3.56 -12.37 -5.26
C LEU A 75 -2.55 -13.08 -4.38
N ARG A 76 -2.92 -13.32 -3.13
CA ARG A 76 -2.14 -14.08 -2.16
C ARG A 76 -3.03 -15.14 -1.53
N ASP A 77 -2.66 -16.40 -1.72
CA ASP A 77 -3.44 -17.53 -1.22
C ASP A 77 -4.92 -17.47 -1.63
N GLY A 78 -5.16 -17.00 -2.86
CA GLY A 78 -6.52 -16.85 -3.38
C GLY A 78 -7.24 -15.57 -2.96
N ASP A 79 -6.66 -14.78 -2.07
CA ASP A 79 -7.23 -13.49 -1.62
C ASP A 79 -6.62 -12.32 -2.36
N MET A 80 -7.47 -11.44 -2.89
CA MET A 80 -6.99 -10.15 -3.39
C MET A 80 -6.48 -9.32 -2.22
N THR A 81 -5.22 -8.97 -2.25
CA THR A 81 -4.55 -8.30 -1.14
C THR A 81 -3.99 -6.96 -1.59
N LEU A 82 -4.40 -5.90 -0.91
CA LEU A 82 -3.74 -4.60 -1.02
C LEU A 82 -2.46 -4.69 -0.20
N THR A 83 -1.33 -4.87 -0.89
CA THR A 83 -0.05 -5.11 -0.22
C THR A 83 0.66 -3.84 0.20
N GLN A 84 0.42 -2.73 -0.52
CA GLN A 84 1.05 -1.44 -0.27
C GLN A 84 0.12 -0.30 -0.66
N LEU A 85 0.07 0.74 0.16
CA LEU A 85 -0.54 2.02 -0.17
C LEU A 85 0.16 3.10 0.62
N HIS A 86 0.93 3.94 -0.06
CA HIS A 86 1.73 4.99 0.56
C HIS A 86 1.58 6.30 -0.19
N VAL A 87 1.47 7.39 0.56
CA VAL A 87 1.46 8.74 0.01
C VAL A 87 2.63 9.50 0.64
N ALA A 88 3.40 10.20 -0.19
CA ALA A 88 4.49 11.04 0.31
C ALA A 88 3.93 12.06 1.31
N PRO A 89 4.59 12.26 2.48
CA PRO A 89 4.08 13.19 3.48
C PRO A 89 3.79 14.60 2.95
N ALA A 90 4.59 15.08 2.00
CA ALA A 90 4.39 16.38 1.37
C ALA A 90 3.06 16.47 0.58
N HIS A 91 2.47 15.35 0.23
CA HIS A 91 1.24 15.27 -0.55
C HIS A 91 0.03 14.77 0.25
N TRP A 92 0.16 14.69 1.57
CA TRP A 92 -0.95 14.29 2.42
C TRP A 92 -2.12 15.27 2.31
N ARG A 93 -3.34 14.74 2.42
CA ARG A 93 -4.59 15.53 2.37
C ARG A 93 -4.80 16.25 1.04
N THR A 94 -4.27 15.69 -0.05
CA THR A 94 -4.44 16.24 -1.40
C THR A 94 -5.25 15.32 -2.31
N GLY A 95 -5.83 14.23 -1.76
CA GLY A 95 -6.63 13.29 -2.52
C GLY A 95 -5.86 12.19 -3.23
N ILE A 96 -4.55 12.13 -3.07
CA ILE A 96 -3.70 11.10 -3.73
C ILE A 96 -4.06 9.70 -3.23
N GLY A 97 -4.18 9.51 -1.91
CA GLY A 97 -4.53 8.21 -1.34
C GLY A 97 -5.89 7.72 -1.83
N THR A 98 -6.88 8.61 -1.86
CA THR A 98 -8.21 8.28 -2.36
C THR A 98 -8.18 7.92 -3.84
N ALA A 99 -7.41 8.65 -4.66
CA ALA A 99 -7.29 8.35 -6.09
C ALA A 99 -6.66 6.98 -6.32
N LEU A 100 -5.59 6.64 -5.60
CA LEU A 100 -4.97 5.32 -5.68
C LEU A 100 -5.92 4.21 -5.23
N HIS A 101 -6.60 4.40 -4.11
CA HIS A 101 -7.57 3.45 -3.58
C HIS A 101 -8.70 3.21 -4.58
N THR A 102 -9.27 4.27 -5.14
CA THR A 102 -10.33 4.17 -6.15
C THR A 102 -9.85 3.39 -7.37
N ALA A 103 -8.63 3.65 -7.85
CA ALA A 103 -8.08 2.92 -8.99
C ALA A 103 -7.95 1.41 -8.70
N CYS A 104 -7.53 1.04 -7.48
CA CYS A 104 -7.46 -0.36 -7.06
C CYS A 104 -8.86 -0.99 -7.06
N VAL A 105 -9.82 -0.37 -6.38
CA VAL A 105 -11.18 -0.90 -6.28
C VAL A 105 -11.83 -1.06 -7.65
N ASP A 106 -11.67 -0.07 -8.53
CA ASP A 106 -12.20 -0.15 -9.90
C ASP A 106 -11.61 -1.33 -10.65
N ALA A 107 -10.31 -1.57 -10.53
CA ALA A 107 -9.65 -2.71 -11.15
C ALA A 107 -10.18 -4.03 -10.58
N TRP A 108 -10.37 -4.12 -9.27
CA TRP A 108 -10.91 -5.32 -8.63
C TRP A 108 -12.36 -5.60 -9.06
N GLN A 109 -13.17 -4.56 -9.15
CA GLN A 109 -14.56 -4.70 -9.65
C GLN A 109 -14.58 -5.23 -11.08
N ARG A 110 -13.74 -4.68 -11.96
CA ARG A 110 -13.65 -5.15 -13.35
C ARG A 110 -13.16 -6.60 -13.43
N ALA A 111 -12.35 -7.04 -12.48
CA ALA A 111 -11.84 -8.41 -12.43
C ALA A 111 -12.79 -9.39 -11.73
N GLY A 112 -13.94 -8.92 -11.24
CA GLY A 112 -14.91 -9.78 -10.56
C GLY A 112 -14.51 -10.18 -9.15
N VAL A 113 -13.66 -9.41 -8.50
CA VAL A 113 -13.23 -9.66 -7.12
C VAL A 113 -14.35 -9.33 -6.16
N ASP A 114 -14.69 -10.27 -5.26
CA ASP A 114 -15.78 -10.09 -4.28
C ASP A 114 -15.31 -9.34 -3.03
N SER A 115 -14.10 -9.62 -2.56
CA SER A 115 -13.56 -9.00 -1.36
C SER A 115 -12.06 -8.87 -1.45
N ALA A 116 -11.52 -7.89 -0.72
CA ALA A 116 -10.10 -7.65 -0.62
C ALA A 116 -9.65 -7.63 0.83
N ARG A 117 -8.36 -7.85 1.05
CA ARG A 117 -7.72 -7.93 2.36
C ARG A 117 -6.53 -6.99 2.42
N LEU A 118 -6.26 -6.44 3.59
CA LEU A 118 -5.00 -5.74 3.87
C LEU A 118 -4.57 -5.96 5.31
N GLU A 119 -3.30 -5.69 5.57
CA GLU A 119 -2.75 -5.61 6.92
C GLU A 119 -2.22 -4.19 7.15
N VAL A 120 -2.51 -3.63 8.32
CA VAL A 120 -2.06 -2.29 8.71
C VAL A 120 -1.44 -2.35 10.11
N PHE A 121 -0.30 -1.66 10.27
CA PHE A 121 0.39 -1.60 11.56
C PHE A 121 -0.54 -1.05 12.64
N VAL A 122 -0.56 -1.72 13.79
CA VAL A 122 -1.51 -1.44 14.88
C VAL A 122 -1.42 0.01 15.40
N HIS A 123 -0.25 0.65 15.30
CA HIS A 123 -0.06 2.05 15.71
C HIS A 123 -0.17 3.05 14.55
N ASN A 124 -0.41 2.59 13.33
CA ASN A 124 -0.63 3.49 12.19
C ASN A 124 -2.09 3.95 12.17
N THR A 125 -2.44 4.79 13.14
CA THR A 125 -3.82 5.24 13.33
C THR A 125 -4.33 6.10 12.17
N ARG A 126 -3.44 6.81 11.50
CA ARG A 126 -3.75 7.64 10.35
C ARG A 126 -4.24 6.78 9.17
N ALA A 127 -3.52 5.71 8.86
CA ALA A 127 -3.95 4.77 7.81
C ALA A 127 -5.24 4.06 8.19
N GLN A 128 -5.38 3.64 9.45
CA GLN A 128 -6.62 3.00 9.91
C GLN A 128 -7.84 3.91 9.71
N ALA A 129 -7.71 5.19 10.03
CA ALA A 129 -8.80 6.15 9.82
C ALA A 129 -9.13 6.29 8.32
N PHE A 130 -8.12 6.31 7.47
CA PHE A 130 -8.32 6.31 6.01
C PHE A 130 -9.10 5.08 5.55
N TYR A 131 -8.69 3.89 5.98
CA TYR A 131 -9.35 2.66 5.57
C TYR A 131 -10.79 2.57 6.06
N VAL A 132 -11.05 2.99 7.30
CA VAL A 132 -12.42 3.03 7.83
C VAL A 132 -13.31 3.94 6.97
N ARG A 133 -12.81 5.12 6.60
CA ARG A 133 -13.56 6.04 5.72
C ARG A 133 -13.87 5.43 4.36
N HIS A 134 -13.05 4.50 3.90
CA HIS A 134 -13.20 3.85 2.60
C HIS A 134 -13.92 2.49 2.67
N GLY A 135 -14.52 2.17 3.81
CA GLY A 135 -15.38 1.01 3.95
C GLY A 135 -14.71 -0.27 4.44
N TRP A 136 -13.44 -0.21 4.80
CA TRP A 136 -12.74 -1.38 5.34
C TRP A 136 -13.17 -1.64 6.78
N THR A 137 -13.32 -2.93 7.14
CA THR A 137 -13.72 -3.37 8.47
C THR A 137 -12.78 -4.48 8.95
N PRO A 138 -12.67 -4.71 10.27
CA PRO A 138 -11.85 -5.82 10.77
C PRO A 138 -12.27 -7.15 10.17
N ASP A 139 -11.28 -8.00 9.84
CA ASP A 139 -11.55 -9.36 9.38
C ASP A 139 -12.26 -10.13 10.50
N PRO A 140 -13.45 -10.71 10.26
CA PRO A 140 -14.22 -11.35 11.33
C PRO A 140 -13.59 -12.63 11.86
N ALA A 141 -12.82 -13.33 11.05
CA ALA A 141 -12.18 -14.59 11.44
C ALA A 141 -10.82 -14.37 12.08
N HIS A 142 -10.02 -13.45 11.53
CA HIS A 142 -8.65 -13.20 11.96
C HIS A 142 -8.36 -11.69 11.95
N PRO A 143 -8.86 -10.93 12.96
CA PRO A 143 -8.76 -9.47 12.94
C PRO A 143 -7.35 -8.94 13.22
N ARG A 144 -6.41 -9.81 13.61
CA ARG A 144 -5.05 -9.40 13.92
C ARG A 144 -4.05 -10.48 13.52
N HIS A 145 -2.89 -10.04 13.01
CA HIS A 145 -1.75 -10.88 12.68
C HIS A 145 -0.48 -10.21 13.22
N GLY A 146 -0.01 -10.64 14.39
CA GLY A 146 1.14 -10.02 15.06
C GLY A 146 0.87 -8.57 15.43
N ILE A 147 1.71 -7.66 14.92
CA ILE A 147 1.59 -6.21 15.15
C ILE A 147 0.72 -5.53 14.10
N HIS A 148 0.02 -6.29 13.25
CA HIS A 148 -0.83 -5.78 12.20
C HIS A 148 -2.30 -6.13 12.44
N LEU A 149 -3.17 -5.17 12.19
CA LEU A 149 -4.61 -5.40 12.11
C LEU A 149 -4.92 -5.90 10.70
N VAL A 150 -5.85 -6.84 10.59
CA VAL A 150 -6.29 -7.36 9.30
C VAL A 150 -7.66 -6.78 8.99
N LEU A 151 -7.77 -6.13 7.84
CA LEU A 151 -9.01 -5.51 7.39
C LEU A 151 -9.53 -6.16 6.11
N ARG A 152 -10.85 -6.11 5.94
CA ARG A 152 -11.55 -6.62 4.76
C ARG A 152 -12.41 -5.53 4.13
N LEU A 153 -12.51 -5.58 2.81
CA LEU A 153 -13.39 -4.71 2.04
C LEU A 153 -14.28 -5.56 1.14
N ALA A 154 -15.61 -5.38 1.23
CA ALA A 154 -16.52 -5.94 0.24
C ALA A 154 -16.40 -5.10 -1.03
N VAL A 155 -15.90 -5.73 -2.10
CA VAL A 155 -15.66 -5.05 -3.37
C VAL A 155 -16.91 -5.06 -4.25
N GLY A 156 -17.64 -6.13 -4.23
CA GLY A 156 -18.86 -6.49 -4.95
C GLY A 156 -19.46 -5.50 -5.95
N PRO A 157 -20.42 -5.89 -6.74
CA PRO A 157 -20.92 -5.04 -7.81
C PRO A 157 -21.48 -3.71 -7.34
#